data_8fe944c5ec9eab07cca762538fb6db5f
#
_entry.id   8fe944c5ec9eab07cca762538fb6db5f
#
_cell.length_a   1.000
_cell.length_b   1.000
_cell.length_c   1.000
_cell.angle_alpha   90.00
_cell.angle_beta   90.00
_cell.angle_gamma   90.00
#
_symmetry.space_group_name_H-M   'P 1'
#
loop_
_entity.id
_entity.type
_entity.pdbx_description
1 polymer ?
#
loop_
_entity_poly.entity_id
_entity_poly.type
_entity_poly.pdbx_seq_one_letter_code
_entity_poly.pdbx_strand_id
1 'polypeptide(L)'
;TEADEYACCYRIEGGEPQGMEPGARPRGTTVTVNDLFYNTPARMKFLKKDVTEGNYCASVIEKLALSHPGISFRFIRDGRQTMLSSGDGEYYSAVYAVFGKQFAAGLIPVENVYQNTAVTGYVSSPLFTRANRSMQNFFVNGRSVKSPLCCAALEEAFRNTIMVGKFPSCVLCVNTDPSQVDANIHPTKTEVRFTNEKIVFDAVYFAV
;
A
#
# COMPACT_ATOMS: atom_id res chain seq x y z
N THR A 1 22.21 16.47 6.97
CA THR A 1 21.47 16.16 8.23
C THR A 1 20.87 17.43 8.81
N GLU A 2 20.13 17.32 9.90
CA GLU A 2 19.51 18.46 10.60
C GLU A 2 20.53 19.46 11.19
N ALA A 3 21.77 18.99 11.37
CA ALA A 3 22.88 19.74 11.91
C ALA A 3 23.72 20.45 10.83
N ASP A 4 23.46 20.20 9.55
CA ASP A 4 24.25 20.76 8.47
C ASP A 4 23.69 22.11 8.04
N GLU A 5 24.56 23.12 7.95
CA GLU A 5 24.21 24.48 7.53
C GLU A 5 23.86 24.57 6.04
N TYR A 6 24.35 23.60 5.23
CA TYR A 6 24.16 23.55 3.77
C TYR A 6 23.63 22.19 3.33
N ALA A 7 22.80 22.19 2.28
CA ALA A 7 22.42 20.96 1.61
C ALA A 7 23.59 20.41 0.76
N CYS A 8 23.67 19.09 0.64
CA CYS A 8 24.62 18.43 -0.26
C CYS A 8 23.90 17.83 -1.44
N CYS A 9 24.40 18.06 -2.64
CA CYS A 9 23.97 17.41 -3.87
C CYS A 9 24.99 16.33 -4.25
N TYR A 10 24.55 15.07 -4.30
CA TYR A 10 25.36 13.94 -4.73
C TYR A 10 24.84 13.40 -6.05
N ARG A 11 25.72 13.29 -7.04
CA ARG A 11 25.37 12.84 -8.39
C ARG A 11 26.05 11.52 -8.71
N ILE A 12 25.26 10.60 -9.27
CA ILE A 12 25.76 9.30 -9.80
C ILE A 12 25.28 9.21 -11.25
N GLU A 13 26.16 8.82 -12.15
CA GLU A 13 25.84 8.59 -13.56
C GLU A 13 26.37 7.23 -14.00
N GLY A 14 25.48 6.36 -14.51
CA GLY A 14 25.84 5.02 -14.92
C GLY A 14 26.39 4.09 -13.83
N GLY A 15 26.24 4.45 -12.57
CA GLY A 15 26.83 3.76 -11.41
C GLY A 15 28.13 4.41 -10.90
N GLU A 16 28.68 5.38 -11.64
CA GLU A 16 29.91 6.08 -11.27
C GLU A 16 29.59 7.39 -10.52
N PRO A 17 30.20 7.59 -9.32
CA PRO A 17 30.05 8.84 -8.57
C PRO A 17 30.67 10.02 -9.34
N GLN A 18 29.90 11.12 -9.46
CA GLN A 18 30.35 12.36 -10.10
C GLN A 18 30.82 13.42 -9.08
N GLY A 19 30.74 13.10 -7.79
CA GLY A 19 31.15 13.96 -6.70
C GLY A 19 30.00 14.53 -5.87
N MET A 20 30.38 15.38 -4.91
CA MET A 20 29.47 16.03 -3.98
C MET A 20 29.65 17.53 -4.09
N GLU A 21 28.56 18.25 -4.26
CA GLU A 21 28.53 19.70 -4.37
C GLU A 21 27.65 20.29 -3.27
N PRO A 22 28.02 21.48 -2.70
CA PRO A 22 27.12 22.19 -1.83
C PRO A 22 25.88 22.67 -2.58
N GLY A 23 24.73 22.62 -1.92
CA GLY A 23 23.45 23.05 -2.48
C GLY A 23 22.64 23.85 -1.49
N ALA A 24 21.58 24.51 -1.96
CA ALA A 24 20.62 25.20 -1.12
C ALA A 24 19.24 24.54 -1.28
N ARG A 25 18.70 24.02 -0.17
CA ARG A 25 17.36 23.39 -0.15
C ARG A 25 16.69 23.51 1.20
N PRO A 26 15.35 23.55 1.23
CA PRO A 26 14.62 23.34 2.47
C PRO A 26 14.97 21.97 3.09
N ARG A 27 14.71 21.81 4.37
CA ARG A 27 14.87 20.53 5.08
C ARG A 27 14.15 19.40 4.31
N GLY A 28 14.85 18.31 4.08
CA GLY A 28 14.32 17.13 3.39
C GLY A 28 15.32 16.51 2.42
N THR A 29 14.89 15.49 1.72
CA THR A 29 15.66 14.77 0.70
C THR A 29 14.92 14.80 -0.63
N THR A 30 15.67 15.09 -1.71
CA THR A 30 15.14 14.92 -3.07
C THR A 30 15.99 13.88 -3.77
N VAL A 31 15.33 12.92 -4.36
CA VAL A 31 15.94 11.94 -5.26
C VAL A 31 15.38 12.18 -6.66
N THR A 32 16.29 12.42 -7.62
CA THR A 32 15.93 12.59 -9.03
C THR A 32 16.55 11.43 -9.82
N VAL A 33 15.74 10.73 -10.57
CA VAL A 33 16.19 9.64 -11.45
C VAL A 33 15.81 10.00 -12.88
N ASN A 34 16.83 10.12 -13.75
CA ASN A 34 16.65 10.41 -15.17
C ASN A 34 17.07 9.18 -15.99
N ASP A 35 16.50 9.03 -17.17
CA ASP A 35 16.87 8.02 -18.16
C ASP A 35 17.05 6.61 -17.58
N LEU A 36 16.03 6.19 -16.81
CA LEU A 36 16.00 4.90 -16.13
C LEU A 36 16.36 3.76 -17.11
N PHE A 37 17.37 2.96 -16.75
CA PHE A 37 17.91 1.84 -17.53
C PHE A 37 18.67 2.21 -18.82
N TYR A 38 19.10 3.46 -19.02
CA TYR A 38 19.88 3.84 -20.20
C TYR A 38 21.17 2.99 -20.36
N ASN A 39 21.81 2.62 -19.25
CA ASN A 39 23.00 1.78 -19.20
C ASN A 39 22.69 0.27 -19.05
N THR A 40 21.42 -0.12 -19.05
CA THR A 40 20.97 -1.51 -18.95
C THR A 40 19.88 -1.83 -19.98
N PRO A 41 20.22 -1.87 -21.29
CA PRO A 41 19.22 -2.02 -22.37
C PRO A 41 18.35 -3.27 -22.26
N ALA A 42 18.90 -4.34 -21.65
CA ALA A 42 18.13 -5.56 -21.39
C ALA A 42 16.96 -5.31 -20.46
N ARG A 43 17.13 -4.48 -19.40
CA ARG A 43 16.04 -4.09 -18.51
C ARG A 43 15.06 -3.13 -19.17
N MET A 44 15.56 -2.19 -19.97
CA MET A 44 14.71 -1.24 -20.70
C MET A 44 13.68 -1.95 -21.59
N LYS A 45 14.04 -3.10 -22.21
CA LYS A 45 13.13 -3.90 -23.04
C LYS A 45 11.92 -4.47 -22.29
N PHE A 46 11.98 -4.58 -20.95
CA PHE A 46 10.88 -5.07 -20.13
C PHE A 46 9.91 -3.98 -19.67
N LEU A 47 10.25 -2.70 -19.84
CA LEU A 47 9.34 -1.60 -19.57
C LEU A 47 8.09 -1.73 -20.45
N LYS A 48 6.95 -1.53 -19.82
CA LYS A 48 5.66 -1.47 -20.50
C LYS A 48 5.45 -0.07 -21.10
N LYS A 49 4.27 0.17 -21.65
CA LYS A 49 3.88 1.52 -22.08
C LYS A 49 3.84 2.46 -20.87
N ASP A 50 4.19 3.73 -21.06
CA ASP A 50 4.25 4.75 -20.01
C ASP A 50 2.99 4.81 -19.14
N VAL A 51 1.81 4.66 -19.79
CA VAL A 51 0.53 4.59 -19.07
C VAL A 51 0.49 3.43 -18.08
N THR A 52 1.02 2.27 -18.46
CA THR A 52 1.04 1.06 -17.63
C THR A 52 2.02 1.21 -16.48
N GLU A 53 3.23 1.69 -16.76
CA GLU A 53 4.24 1.94 -15.73
C GLU A 53 3.78 3.02 -14.74
N GLY A 54 3.17 4.11 -15.24
CA GLY A 54 2.57 5.14 -14.40
C GLY A 54 1.45 4.62 -13.49
N ASN A 55 0.65 3.66 -13.95
CA ASN A 55 -0.37 3.01 -13.12
C ASN A 55 0.25 2.11 -12.03
N TYR A 56 1.36 1.43 -12.32
CA TYR A 56 2.10 0.68 -11.30
C TYR A 56 2.69 1.62 -10.24
N CYS A 57 3.28 2.74 -10.65
CA CYS A 57 3.77 3.76 -9.71
C CYS A 57 2.65 4.30 -8.83
N ALA A 58 1.50 4.65 -9.43
CA ALA A 58 0.32 5.09 -8.68
C ALA A 58 -0.10 4.06 -7.64
N SER A 59 -0.22 2.79 -8.03
CA SER A 59 -0.62 1.70 -7.11
C SER A 59 0.35 1.52 -5.94
N VAL A 60 1.65 1.75 -6.13
CA VAL A 60 2.63 1.70 -5.04
C VAL A 60 2.39 2.85 -4.06
N ILE A 61 2.21 4.08 -4.57
CA ILE A 61 1.98 5.26 -3.73
C ILE A 61 0.63 5.16 -2.99
N GLU A 62 -0.42 4.67 -3.65
CA GLU A 62 -1.72 4.41 -3.03
C GLU A 62 -1.60 3.44 -1.84
N LYS A 63 -0.87 2.35 -2.00
CA LYS A 63 -0.62 1.39 -0.92
C LYS A 63 0.20 1.98 0.23
N LEU A 64 1.19 2.82 -0.08
CA LEU A 64 1.96 3.53 0.94
C LEU A 64 1.08 4.52 1.72
N ALA A 65 0.21 5.27 1.04
CA ALA A 65 -0.72 6.19 1.70
C ALA A 65 -1.70 5.46 2.63
N LEU A 66 -2.21 4.30 2.20
CA LEU A 66 -3.09 3.46 3.02
C LEU A 66 -2.37 2.82 4.20
N SER A 67 -1.10 2.46 4.07
CA SER A 67 -0.33 1.83 5.15
C SER A 67 0.25 2.82 6.15
N HIS A 68 0.34 4.11 5.78
CA HIS A 68 0.95 5.16 6.59
C HIS A 68 0.07 6.42 6.61
N PRO A 69 -1.12 6.37 7.22
CA PRO A 69 -2.08 7.50 7.21
C PRO A 69 -1.54 8.77 7.87
N GLY A 70 -0.53 8.66 8.75
CA GLY A 70 0.16 9.81 9.35
C GLY A 70 1.17 10.51 8.44
N ILE A 71 1.35 10.03 7.19
CA ILE A 71 2.25 10.65 6.22
C ILE A 71 1.44 11.23 5.06
N SER A 72 1.69 12.50 4.71
CA SER A 72 1.09 13.09 3.52
C SER A 72 1.84 12.63 2.27
N PHE A 73 1.11 12.04 1.33
CA PHE A 73 1.62 11.64 0.03
C PHE A 73 1.01 12.50 -1.07
N ARG A 74 1.88 13.03 -1.92
CA ARG A 74 1.47 13.76 -3.12
C ARG A 74 2.03 13.07 -4.34
N PHE A 75 1.16 12.61 -5.23
CA PHE A 75 1.56 11.99 -6.49
C PHE A 75 1.22 12.88 -7.68
N ILE A 76 2.24 13.22 -8.46
CA ILE A 76 2.14 14.04 -9.67
C ILE A 76 2.55 13.16 -10.85
N ARG A 77 1.70 13.12 -11.88
CA ARG A 77 1.97 12.42 -13.12
C ARG A 77 1.71 13.35 -14.29
N ASP A 78 2.65 13.41 -15.23
CA ASP A 78 2.56 14.26 -16.43
C ASP A 78 2.20 15.72 -16.07
N GLY A 79 2.83 16.26 -15.00
CA GLY A 79 2.60 17.59 -14.49
C GLY A 79 1.26 17.81 -13.77
N ARG A 80 0.42 16.78 -13.63
CA ARG A 80 -0.87 16.86 -12.93
C ARG A 80 -0.84 16.10 -11.60
N GLN A 81 -1.34 16.73 -10.56
CA GLN A 81 -1.55 16.05 -9.29
C GLN A 81 -2.72 15.07 -9.40
N THR A 82 -2.46 13.79 -9.25
CA THR A 82 -3.46 12.71 -9.35
C THR A 82 -3.89 12.17 -8.00
N MET A 83 -3.05 12.33 -6.96
CA MET A 83 -3.39 11.95 -5.58
C MET A 83 -2.75 12.92 -4.58
N LEU A 84 -3.46 13.16 -3.48
CA LEU A 84 -2.96 13.87 -2.30
C LEU A 84 -3.62 13.29 -1.07
N SER A 85 -2.85 12.75 -0.10
CA SER A 85 -3.33 12.37 1.22
C SER A 85 -2.97 13.43 2.26
N SER A 86 -3.82 13.59 3.27
CA SER A 86 -3.66 14.61 4.32
C SER A 86 -2.46 14.36 5.22
N GLY A 87 -2.19 13.10 5.57
CA GLY A 87 -1.19 12.75 6.58
C GLY A 87 -1.62 13.11 8.01
N ASP A 88 -2.93 13.16 8.26
CA ASP A 88 -3.54 13.51 9.55
C ASP A 88 -3.58 12.36 10.56
N GLY A 89 -3.17 11.17 10.15
CA GLY A 89 -3.24 9.95 10.96
C GLY A 89 -4.60 9.23 10.87
N GLU A 90 -5.60 9.86 10.25
CA GLU A 90 -6.93 9.29 10.11
C GLU A 90 -6.98 8.31 8.94
N TYR A 91 -7.26 7.05 9.25
CA TYR A 91 -7.27 5.98 8.26
C TYR A 91 -8.35 6.21 7.18
N TYR A 92 -9.50 6.76 7.58
CA TYR A 92 -10.58 7.11 6.65
C TYR A 92 -10.17 8.18 5.64
N SER A 93 -9.39 9.17 6.07
CA SER A 93 -8.86 10.22 5.20
C SER A 93 -7.95 9.65 4.10
N ALA A 94 -7.10 8.69 4.47
CA ALA A 94 -6.24 7.99 3.50
C ALA A 94 -7.08 7.17 2.49
N VAL A 95 -8.10 6.45 2.97
CA VAL A 95 -9.02 5.69 2.10
C VAL A 95 -9.79 6.61 1.15
N TYR A 96 -10.26 7.75 1.66
CA TYR A 96 -10.93 8.76 0.84
C TYR A 96 -10.02 9.34 -0.24
N ALA A 97 -8.77 9.65 0.10
CA ALA A 97 -7.78 10.20 -0.83
C ALA A 97 -7.45 9.22 -1.96
N VAL A 98 -7.38 7.91 -1.66
CA VAL A 98 -7.02 6.86 -2.62
C VAL A 98 -8.20 6.44 -3.49
N PHE A 99 -9.35 6.18 -2.89
CA PHE A 99 -10.49 5.56 -3.60
C PHE A 99 -11.63 6.53 -3.91
N GLY A 100 -11.58 7.75 -3.38
CA GLY A 100 -12.57 8.79 -3.59
C GLY A 100 -13.84 8.64 -2.77
N LYS A 101 -14.68 9.69 -2.82
CA LYS A 101 -15.88 9.86 -2.00
C LYS A 101 -16.87 8.71 -2.11
N GLN A 102 -17.14 8.26 -3.34
CA GLN A 102 -18.18 7.25 -3.60
C GLN A 102 -17.83 5.90 -2.95
N PHE A 103 -16.55 5.52 -3.02
CA PHE A 103 -16.10 4.29 -2.39
C PHE A 103 -16.10 4.41 -0.88
N ALA A 104 -15.52 5.49 -0.35
CA ALA A 104 -15.42 5.72 1.09
C ALA A 104 -16.78 5.76 1.78
N ALA A 105 -17.81 6.35 1.14
CA ALA A 105 -19.15 6.41 1.68
C ALA A 105 -19.85 5.06 1.85
N GLY A 106 -19.39 4.03 1.13
CA GLY A 106 -19.94 2.66 1.22
C GLY A 106 -19.17 1.75 2.18
N LEU A 107 -18.26 2.29 2.97
CA LEU A 107 -17.41 1.52 3.88
C LEU A 107 -17.96 1.54 5.31
N ILE A 108 -17.79 0.41 5.98
CA ILE A 108 -18.14 0.18 7.39
C ILE A 108 -16.82 -0.02 8.14
N PRO A 109 -16.57 0.72 9.24
CA PRO A 109 -15.40 0.50 10.05
C PRO A 109 -15.48 -0.84 10.78
N VAL A 110 -14.35 -1.51 10.91
CA VAL A 110 -14.20 -2.76 11.65
C VAL A 110 -13.01 -2.68 12.57
N GLU A 111 -13.17 -3.22 13.77
CA GLU A 111 -12.13 -3.33 14.78
C GLU A 111 -12.38 -4.57 15.63
N ASN A 112 -11.40 -5.43 15.72
CA ASN A 112 -11.46 -6.63 16.59
C ASN A 112 -10.06 -7.05 17.02
N VAL A 113 -9.99 -7.67 18.17
CA VAL A 113 -8.78 -8.34 18.67
C VAL A 113 -9.14 -9.78 18.97
N TYR A 114 -8.51 -10.70 18.26
CA TYR A 114 -8.65 -12.13 18.50
C TYR A 114 -7.30 -12.69 18.92
N GLN A 115 -7.22 -13.17 20.17
CA GLN A 115 -5.97 -13.55 20.81
C GLN A 115 -4.92 -12.42 20.75
N ASN A 116 -3.80 -12.65 20.04
CA ASN A 116 -2.71 -11.69 19.85
C ASN A 116 -2.72 -11.01 18.47
N THR A 117 -3.83 -11.10 17.74
CA THR A 117 -3.97 -10.50 16.41
C THR A 117 -5.09 -9.45 16.42
N ALA A 118 -4.71 -8.21 16.17
CA ALA A 118 -5.65 -7.10 16.00
C ALA A 118 -5.95 -6.87 14.53
N VAL A 119 -7.22 -6.71 14.20
CA VAL A 119 -7.70 -6.37 12.85
C VAL A 119 -8.48 -5.07 12.93
N THR A 120 -8.04 -4.09 12.16
CA THR A 120 -8.69 -2.77 12.07
C THR A 120 -8.84 -2.35 10.62
N GLY A 121 -9.76 -1.45 10.34
CA GLY A 121 -9.91 -0.87 9.00
C GLY A 121 -11.35 -0.76 8.55
N TYR A 122 -11.58 -1.05 7.28
CA TYR A 122 -12.87 -0.85 6.64
C TYR A 122 -13.22 -2.00 5.70
N VAL A 123 -14.50 -2.36 5.68
CA VAL A 123 -15.09 -3.29 4.70
C VAL A 123 -16.23 -2.60 3.97
N SER A 124 -16.51 -3.02 2.75
CA SER A 124 -17.67 -2.50 2.02
C SER A 124 -18.98 -3.03 2.63
N SER A 125 -20.00 -2.21 2.62
CA SER A 125 -21.35 -2.72 2.87
C SER A 125 -21.72 -3.77 1.80
N PRO A 126 -22.62 -4.72 2.10
CA PRO A 126 -23.05 -5.75 1.15
C PRO A 126 -23.63 -5.18 -0.17
N LEU A 127 -24.07 -3.93 -0.17
CA LEU A 127 -24.57 -3.25 -1.37
C LEU A 127 -23.46 -2.77 -2.32
N PHE A 128 -22.22 -2.64 -1.83
CA PHE A 128 -21.08 -2.12 -2.58
C PHE A 128 -20.07 -3.21 -2.95
N THR A 129 -20.55 -4.30 -3.56
CA THR A 129 -19.70 -5.42 -4.01
C THR A 129 -19.04 -5.15 -5.35
N ARG A 130 -18.02 -5.94 -5.67
CA ARG A 130 -17.24 -5.85 -6.92
C ARG A 130 -17.29 -7.17 -7.70
N ALA A 131 -16.99 -7.11 -9.00
CA ALA A 131 -16.93 -8.30 -9.86
C ALA A 131 -15.63 -9.11 -9.67
N ASN A 132 -14.65 -8.54 -8.96
CA ASN A 132 -13.36 -9.18 -8.72
C ASN A 132 -12.74 -8.70 -7.38
N ARG A 133 -11.60 -9.28 -7.00
CA ARG A 133 -10.88 -9.03 -5.74
C ARG A 133 -9.93 -7.82 -5.78
N SER A 134 -9.95 -7.00 -6.82
CA SER A 134 -8.98 -5.90 -6.99
C SER A 134 -9.04 -4.84 -5.90
N MET A 135 -10.17 -4.76 -5.18
CA MET A 135 -10.41 -3.82 -4.09
C MET A 135 -10.30 -4.47 -2.69
N GLN A 136 -9.69 -5.66 -2.60
CA GLN A 136 -9.34 -6.29 -1.33
C GLN A 136 -7.89 -5.92 -1.00
N ASN A 137 -7.71 -5.00 -0.05
CA ASN A 137 -6.41 -4.48 0.36
C ASN A 137 -6.12 -4.93 1.79
N PHE A 138 -5.07 -5.72 1.95
CA PHE A 138 -4.61 -6.21 3.25
C PHE A 138 -3.22 -5.67 3.57
N PHE A 139 -3.05 -5.26 4.82
CA PHE A 139 -1.78 -4.79 5.36
C PHE A 139 -1.46 -5.63 6.60
N VAL A 140 -0.31 -6.29 6.61
CA VAL A 140 0.18 -7.05 7.75
C VAL A 140 1.36 -6.32 8.35
N ASN A 141 1.23 -5.92 9.62
CA ASN A 141 2.23 -5.12 10.32
C ASN A 141 2.72 -3.92 9.47
N GLY A 142 1.78 -3.17 8.87
CA GLY A 142 2.04 -2.01 8.00
C GLY A 142 2.51 -2.32 6.59
N ARG A 143 2.66 -3.60 6.21
CA ARG A 143 3.10 -4.01 4.87
C ARG A 143 1.91 -4.43 4.01
N SER A 144 1.77 -3.86 2.82
CA SER A 144 0.78 -4.32 1.83
C SER A 144 1.10 -5.73 1.36
N VAL A 145 0.14 -6.65 1.51
CA VAL A 145 0.31 -8.06 1.17
C VAL A 145 -0.85 -8.59 0.32
N LYS A 146 -0.55 -9.61 -0.48
CA LYS A 146 -1.54 -10.47 -1.12
C LYS A 146 -1.65 -11.73 -0.26
N SER A 147 -2.75 -11.87 0.46
CA SER A 147 -2.98 -13.01 1.34
C SER A 147 -4.25 -13.78 0.92
N PRO A 148 -4.10 -14.94 0.29
CA PRO A 148 -5.26 -15.81 -0.01
C PRO A 148 -6.04 -16.17 1.25
N LEU A 149 -5.35 -16.32 2.39
CA LEU A 149 -5.96 -16.60 3.68
C LEU A 149 -6.91 -15.48 4.13
N CYS A 150 -6.43 -14.24 4.10
CA CYS A 150 -7.26 -13.08 4.48
C CYS A 150 -8.42 -12.86 3.49
N CYS A 151 -8.20 -13.10 2.19
CA CYS A 151 -9.27 -13.07 1.20
C CYS A 151 -10.35 -14.12 1.52
N ALA A 152 -9.94 -15.35 1.84
CA ALA A 152 -10.87 -16.43 2.18
C ALA A 152 -11.66 -16.13 3.47
N ALA A 153 -11.01 -15.58 4.50
CA ALA A 153 -11.66 -15.18 5.75
C ALA A 153 -12.69 -14.07 5.53
N LEU A 154 -12.32 -13.02 4.78
CA LEU A 154 -13.22 -11.93 4.42
C LEU A 154 -14.43 -12.44 3.62
N GLU A 155 -14.21 -13.28 2.61
CA GLU A 155 -15.27 -13.80 1.75
C GLU A 155 -16.18 -14.77 2.51
N GLU A 156 -15.64 -15.55 3.46
CA GLU A 156 -16.41 -16.39 4.34
C GLU A 156 -17.33 -15.60 5.27
N ALA A 157 -16.84 -14.47 5.84
CA ALA A 157 -17.66 -13.59 6.66
C ALA A 157 -18.83 -12.96 5.87
N PHE A 158 -18.63 -12.72 4.57
CA PHE A 158 -19.67 -12.22 3.67
C PHE A 158 -20.55 -13.33 3.04
N ARG A 159 -20.31 -14.60 3.38
CA ARG A 159 -21.10 -15.71 2.85
C ARG A 159 -22.59 -15.48 3.17
N ASN A 160 -23.43 -15.66 2.17
CA ASN A 160 -24.88 -15.45 2.24
C ASN A 160 -25.37 -14.00 2.43
N THR A 161 -24.45 -13.01 2.51
CA THR A 161 -24.83 -11.59 2.59
C THR A 161 -24.70 -10.87 1.25
N ILE A 162 -23.92 -11.41 0.34
CA ILE A 162 -23.69 -10.88 -1.02
C ILE A 162 -24.05 -11.90 -2.09
N MET A 163 -24.28 -11.41 -3.31
CA MET A 163 -24.60 -12.27 -4.46
C MET A 163 -23.42 -13.18 -4.81
N VAL A 164 -23.72 -14.40 -5.25
CA VAL A 164 -22.74 -15.34 -5.77
C VAL A 164 -21.96 -14.72 -6.93
N GLY A 165 -20.64 -14.88 -6.93
CA GLY A 165 -19.73 -14.29 -7.92
C GLY A 165 -19.43 -12.80 -7.70
N LYS A 166 -19.87 -12.22 -6.60
CA LYS A 166 -19.46 -10.88 -6.14
C LYS A 166 -18.48 -10.97 -4.98
N PHE A 167 -17.68 -9.94 -4.84
CA PHE A 167 -16.62 -9.86 -3.84
C PHE A 167 -16.76 -8.59 -3.00
N PRO A 168 -16.61 -8.69 -1.67
CA PRO A 168 -16.52 -7.52 -0.81
C PRO A 168 -15.23 -6.77 -1.08
N SER A 169 -15.24 -5.46 -0.88
CA SER A 169 -14.04 -4.63 -0.87
C SER A 169 -13.58 -4.42 0.57
N CYS A 170 -12.30 -4.28 0.77
CA CYS A 170 -11.76 -3.97 2.09
C CYS A 170 -10.46 -3.18 2.03
N VAL A 171 -10.17 -2.53 3.14
CA VAL A 171 -8.86 -1.99 3.49
C VAL A 171 -8.62 -2.39 4.94
N LEU A 172 -7.94 -3.52 5.17
CA LEU A 172 -7.77 -4.13 6.48
C LEU A 172 -6.31 -4.17 6.89
N CYS A 173 -6.03 -3.71 8.12
CA CYS A 173 -4.77 -3.83 8.79
C CYS A 173 -4.82 -4.98 9.79
N VAL A 174 -3.94 -5.94 9.62
CA VAL A 174 -3.76 -7.10 10.49
C VAL A 174 -2.45 -6.90 11.24
N ASN A 175 -2.53 -6.63 12.52
CA ASN A 175 -1.37 -6.44 13.39
C ASN A 175 -1.23 -7.67 14.30
N THR A 176 -0.11 -8.34 14.18
CA THR A 176 0.20 -9.56 14.97
C THR A 176 1.68 -9.56 15.34
N ASP A 177 2.09 -10.48 16.22
CA ASP A 177 3.49 -10.63 16.59
C ASP A 177 4.36 -10.85 15.34
N PRO A 178 5.39 -10.02 15.08
CA PRO A 178 6.29 -10.20 13.94
C PRO A 178 6.95 -11.58 13.86
N SER A 179 7.16 -12.25 14.99
CA SER A 179 7.71 -13.62 15.04
C SER A 179 6.77 -14.67 14.43
N GLN A 180 5.48 -14.36 14.32
CA GLN A 180 4.46 -15.22 13.73
C GLN A 180 4.26 -14.99 12.22
N VAL A 181 5.04 -14.07 11.61
CA VAL A 181 4.91 -13.68 10.20
C VAL A 181 6.24 -13.85 9.49
N ASP A 182 6.32 -14.77 8.55
CA ASP A 182 7.43 -14.85 7.61
C ASP A 182 7.10 -14.05 6.35
N ALA A 183 7.81 -12.94 6.16
CA ALA A 183 7.71 -12.08 4.97
C ALA A 183 8.82 -12.34 3.93
N ASN A 184 9.72 -13.27 4.19
CA ASN A 184 10.85 -13.55 3.31
C ASN A 184 10.60 -14.72 2.35
N ILE A 185 9.37 -14.88 1.89
CA ILE A 185 8.97 -15.97 0.99
C ILE A 185 8.94 -15.57 -0.49
N HIS A 186 8.93 -14.27 -0.78
CA HIS A 186 8.92 -13.75 -2.16
C HIS A 186 9.88 -12.56 -2.30
N PRO A 187 10.63 -12.44 -3.42
CA PRO A 187 11.58 -11.33 -3.64
C PRO A 187 10.97 -9.94 -3.48
N THR A 188 9.72 -9.74 -3.91
CA THR A 188 9.00 -8.47 -3.78
C THR A 188 8.36 -8.29 -2.40
N LYS A 189 8.42 -9.31 -1.52
CA LYS A 189 7.82 -9.32 -0.18
C LYS A 189 6.34 -8.93 -0.17
N THR A 190 5.62 -9.24 -1.24
CA THR A 190 4.18 -9.00 -1.35
C THR A 190 3.33 -10.13 -0.79
N GLU A 191 3.96 -11.24 -0.42
CA GLU A 191 3.32 -12.39 0.19
C GLU A 191 3.91 -12.64 1.57
N VAL A 192 3.10 -13.14 2.48
CA VAL A 192 3.51 -13.51 3.82
C VAL A 192 2.96 -14.89 4.17
N ARG A 193 3.68 -15.62 5.02
CA ARG A 193 3.21 -16.86 5.63
C ARG A 193 3.02 -16.63 7.11
N PHE A 194 1.93 -17.12 7.65
CA PHE A 194 1.66 -17.07 9.08
C PHE A 194 2.00 -18.41 9.72
N THR A 195 2.62 -18.37 10.90
CA THR A 195 2.90 -19.58 11.69
C THR A 195 1.60 -20.26 12.12
N ASN A 196 0.59 -19.47 12.48
CA ASN A 196 -0.74 -19.98 12.83
C ASN A 196 -1.80 -19.30 11.94
N GLU A 197 -2.08 -19.91 10.79
CA GLU A 197 -3.04 -19.41 9.82
C GLU A 197 -4.46 -19.34 10.39
N LYS A 198 -4.83 -20.26 11.31
CA LYS A 198 -6.16 -20.28 11.89
C LYS A 198 -6.45 -19.06 12.74
N ILE A 199 -5.48 -18.60 13.55
CA ILE A 199 -5.66 -17.38 14.37
C ILE A 199 -5.92 -16.17 13.48
N VAL A 200 -5.16 -16.01 12.39
CA VAL A 200 -5.31 -14.88 11.47
C VAL A 200 -6.62 -14.98 10.69
N PHE A 201 -7.01 -16.19 10.26
CA PHE A 201 -8.30 -16.41 9.62
C PHE A 201 -9.45 -16.01 10.55
N ASP A 202 -9.46 -16.53 11.77
CA ASP A 202 -10.50 -16.26 12.76
C ASP A 202 -10.52 -14.77 13.14
N ALA A 203 -9.34 -14.14 13.28
CA ALA A 203 -9.25 -12.70 13.58
C ALA A 203 -9.90 -11.84 12.50
N VAL A 204 -9.65 -12.12 11.21
CA VAL A 204 -10.28 -11.40 10.09
C VAL A 204 -11.76 -11.74 10.01
N TYR A 205 -12.13 -13.00 10.13
CA TYR A 205 -13.52 -13.46 10.06
C TYR A 205 -14.41 -12.80 11.13
N PHE A 206 -13.96 -12.73 12.38
CA PHE A 206 -14.73 -12.14 13.48
C PHE A 206 -14.66 -10.61 13.52
N ALA A 207 -13.73 -9.98 12.79
CA ALA A 207 -13.69 -8.53 12.66
C ALA A 207 -14.74 -8.00 11.69
N VAL A 208 -15.13 -8.81 10.71
CA VAL A 208 -16.03 -8.48 9.61
C VAL A 208 -17.46 -8.92 9.88
#